data_64a201e56ce247e7dfdcd6d798946274
#
_entry.id   64a201e56ce247e7dfdcd6d798946274
#
_cell.length_a   1.000
_cell.length_b   1.000
_cell.length_c   1.000
_cell.angle_alpha   90.00
_cell.angle_beta   90.00
_cell.angle_gamma   90.00
#
_symmetry.space_group_name_H-M   'P 1'
#
loop_
_entity.id
_entity.type
_entity.pdbx_description
1 polymer ?
#
loop_
_entity_poly.entity_id
_entity_poly.type
_entity_poly.pdbx_seq_one_letter_code
_entity_poly.pdbx_strand_id
1 'polypeptide(L)' 'MDEKYLITAGRVKLFLQQSGMRIADGTYEAVDSKLKAILLDAVKRAEKNRRSTVFPHDI' A
#
# COMPACT_ATOMS: atom_id res chain seq x y z
N MET A 1 -13.55 -13.22 -6.20
CA MET A 1 -13.49 -11.78 -6.08
C MET A 1 -12.18 -11.27 -6.66
N ASP A 2 -12.29 -10.42 -7.64
CA ASP A 2 -11.14 -9.93 -8.35
C ASP A 2 -10.60 -8.70 -7.67
N GLU A 3 -9.56 -8.88 -6.89
CA GLU A 3 -8.95 -7.74 -6.26
C GLU A 3 -7.75 -7.32 -7.07
N LYS A 4 -7.99 -6.33 -7.90
CA LYS A 4 -6.95 -5.76 -8.74
C LYS A 4 -5.88 -5.07 -7.90
N TYR A 5 -6.27 -4.47 -6.79
CA TYR A 5 -5.39 -3.70 -5.92
C TYR A 5 -5.30 -4.30 -4.53
N LEU A 6 -4.17 -4.07 -3.87
CA LEU A 6 -4.04 -4.37 -2.44
C LEU A 6 -4.81 -3.36 -1.60
N ILE A 7 -4.99 -2.16 -2.12
CA ILE A 7 -5.71 -1.10 -1.41
C ILE A 7 -7.21 -1.21 -1.67
N THR A 8 -7.99 -0.62 -0.78
CA THR A 8 -9.42 -0.43 -0.99
C THR A 8 -9.61 0.95 -1.61
N ALA A 9 -9.93 0.98 -2.89
CA ALA A 9 -10.04 2.22 -3.65
C ALA A 9 -11.03 3.20 -3.01
N GLY A 10 -12.16 2.71 -2.54
CA GLY A 10 -13.17 3.56 -1.90
C GLY A 10 -12.65 4.27 -0.66
N ARG A 11 -11.83 3.60 0.12
CA ARG A 11 -11.25 4.20 1.33
C ARG A 11 -10.18 5.24 1.00
N VAL A 12 -9.37 4.96 -0.01
CA VAL A 12 -8.38 5.92 -0.49
C VAL A 12 -9.08 7.18 -1.00
N LYS A 13 -10.15 6.99 -1.77
CA LYS A 13 -10.97 8.09 -2.28
C LYS A 13 -11.52 8.94 -1.14
N LEU A 14 -12.09 8.29 -0.13
CA LEU A 14 -12.67 9.00 1.02
C LEU A 14 -11.60 9.82 1.75
N PHE A 15 -10.44 9.23 1.98
CA PHE A 15 -9.35 9.91 2.67
C PHE A 15 -8.93 11.17 1.91
N LEU A 16 -8.77 11.08 0.59
CA LEU A 16 -8.37 12.22 -0.22
C LEU A 16 -9.45 13.28 -0.29
N GLN A 17 -10.73 12.86 -0.36
CA GLN A 17 -11.85 13.80 -0.36
C GLN A 17 -11.92 14.58 0.96
N GLN A 18 -11.64 13.90 2.07
CA GLN A 18 -11.59 14.57 3.37
C GLN A 18 -10.46 15.60 3.45
N SER A 19 -9.42 15.41 2.64
CA SER A 19 -8.32 16.36 2.53
C SER A 19 -8.60 17.46 1.50
N GLY A 20 -9.79 17.46 0.91
CA GLY A 20 -10.17 18.46 -0.07
C GLY A 20 -9.60 18.27 -1.45
N MET A 21 -9.14 17.05 -1.77
CA MET A 21 -8.48 16.77 -3.06
C MET A 21 -9.32 15.89 -3.94
N ARG A 22 -9.16 16.09 -5.24
CA ARG A 22 -9.72 15.20 -6.26
C ARG A 22 -8.70 14.12 -6.57
N ILE A 23 -9.17 13.09 -7.23
CA ILE A 23 -8.34 11.93 -7.59
C ILE A 23 -8.29 11.83 -9.11
N ALA A 24 -7.09 11.92 -9.66
CA ALA A 24 -6.89 11.76 -11.09
C ALA A 24 -6.86 10.29 -11.47
N ASP A 25 -7.06 10.00 -12.74
CA ASP A 25 -6.92 8.63 -13.26
C ASP A 25 -5.50 8.13 -13.01
N GLY A 26 -5.41 6.85 -12.65
CA GLY A 26 -4.12 6.23 -12.38
C GLY A 26 -3.59 6.43 -10.96
N THR A 27 -4.27 7.24 -10.14
CA THR A 27 -3.83 7.48 -8.76
C THR A 27 -3.87 6.18 -7.94
N TYR A 28 -4.92 5.38 -8.09
CA TYR A 28 -5.03 4.13 -7.34
C TYR A 28 -3.92 3.16 -7.71
N GLU A 29 -3.58 3.08 -8.99
CA GLU A 29 -2.49 2.22 -9.44
C GLU A 29 -1.15 2.69 -8.88
N ALA A 30 -0.92 3.99 -8.86
CA ALA A 30 0.30 4.56 -8.32
C ALA A 30 0.44 4.28 -6.82
N VAL A 31 -0.64 4.47 -6.07
CA VAL A 31 -0.66 4.18 -4.63
C VAL A 31 -0.43 2.69 -4.39
N ASP A 32 -1.09 1.84 -5.16
CA ASP A 32 -0.95 0.40 -5.03
C ASP A 32 0.48 -0.05 -5.29
N SER A 33 1.12 0.49 -6.33
CA SER A 33 2.51 0.18 -6.65
C SER A 33 3.45 0.59 -5.53
N LYS A 34 3.24 1.77 -4.96
CA LYS A 34 4.03 2.25 -3.83
C LYS A 34 3.86 1.35 -2.61
N LEU A 35 2.61 0.95 -2.34
CA LEU A 35 2.33 0.07 -1.21
C LEU A 35 3.03 -1.28 -1.40
N LYS A 36 2.94 -1.86 -2.59
CA LYS A 36 3.60 -3.13 -2.87
C LYS A 36 5.10 -3.04 -2.67
N ALA A 37 5.73 -1.95 -3.13
CA ALA A 37 7.16 -1.74 -2.95
C ALA A 37 7.53 -1.66 -1.48
N ILE A 38 6.75 -0.93 -0.69
CA ILE A 38 6.97 -0.80 0.76
C ILE A 38 6.89 -2.16 1.43
N LEU A 39 5.87 -2.94 1.09
CA LEU A 39 5.66 -4.25 1.70
C LEU A 39 6.75 -5.25 1.30
N LEU A 40 7.20 -5.21 0.05
CA LEU A 40 8.28 -6.08 -0.40
C LEU A 40 9.60 -5.75 0.31
N ASP A 41 9.87 -4.48 0.52
CA ASP A 41 11.04 -4.06 1.30
C ASP A 41 10.94 -4.56 2.74
N ALA A 42 9.75 -4.50 3.34
CA ALA A 42 9.54 -5.00 4.67
C ALA A 42 9.76 -6.51 4.75
N VAL A 43 9.30 -7.24 3.75
CA VAL A 43 9.54 -8.68 3.66
C VAL A 43 11.04 -8.99 3.61
N LYS A 44 11.79 -8.25 2.80
CA LYS A 44 13.23 -8.43 2.70
C LYS A 44 13.94 -8.17 4.02
N ARG A 45 13.50 -7.15 4.76
CA ARG A 45 14.07 -6.84 6.08
C ARG A 45 13.78 -7.95 7.07
N ALA A 46 12.56 -8.49 7.07
CA ALA A 46 12.19 -9.59 7.94
C ALA A 46 13.03 -10.83 7.61
N GLU A 47 13.16 -11.18 6.34
CA GLU A 47 13.95 -12.32 5.90
C GLU A 47 15.42 -12.18 6.29
N LYS A 48 15.96 -10.98 6.15
CA LYS A 48 17.35 -10.69 6.52
C LYS A 48 17.61 -10.98 7.99
N ASN A 49 16.59 -10.81 8.82
CA ASN A 49 16.67 -11.07 10.25
C ASN A 49 16.11 -12.46 10.61
N ARG A 50 15.94 -13.32 9.61
CA ARG A 50 15.48 -14.70 9.77
C ARG A 50 14.11 -14.77 10.45
N ARG A 51 13.23 -13.83 10.12
CA ARG A 51 11.87 -13.80 10.63
C ARG A 51 10.88 -14.11 9.52
N SER A 52 9.77 -14.69 9.88
CA SER A 52 8.66 -14.92 8.94
C SER A 52 7.49 -13.97 9.19
N THR A 53 7.69 -13.00 10.08
CA THR A 53 6.67 -12.01 10.43
C THR A 53 7.19 -10.61 10.13
N VAL A 54 6.37 -9.81 9.47
CA VAL A 54 6.69 -8.40 9.23
C VAL A 54 6.18 -7.59 10.41
N PHE A 55 7.06 -6.78 10.98
CA PHE A 55 6.71 -5.90 12.11
C PHE A 55 6.66 -4.44 11.66
N PRO A 56 6.01 -3.56 12.44
CA PRO A 56 5.94 -2.15 12.09
C PRO A 56 7.30 -1.49 11.84
N HIS A 57 8.32 -1.91 12.54
CA HIS A 57 9.65 -1.32 12.37
C HIS A 57 10.36 -1.79 11.10
N ASP A 58 9.77 -2.73 10.37
CA ASP A 58 10.28 -3.15 9.06
C ASP A 58 9.83 -2.20 7.94
N ILE A 59 8.84 -1.38 8.22
CA ILE A 59 8.28 -0.44 7.24
C ILE A 59 9.14 0.84 7.11
#